data_e07a7802b59a72204354e41df42e0cee
#
_entry.id   e07a7802b59a72204354e41df42e0cee
#
_cell.length_a   1.000
_cell.length_b   1.000
_cell.length_c   1.000
_cell.angle_alpha   90.00
_cell.angle_beta   90.00
_cell.angle_gamma   90.00
#
_symmetry.space_group_name_H-M   'P 1'
#
loop_
_entity.id
_entity.type
_entity.pdbx_description
1 polymer ?
#
loop_
_entity_poly.entity_id
_entity_poly.type
_entity_poly.pdbx_seq_one_letter_code
_entity_poly.pdbx_strand_id
1 'polypeptide(L)'
;MCSPDFIDFVCHQLASLGEVRARKMMGDYVIYVNGKCVLSACDELCYVQMHPSIAELMKNAEVGVPYPGAKPRYILDIDHASYSCRVIATLWEHIP
;
A
#
# COMPACT_ATOMS: atom_id res chain seq x y z
N MET A 1 6.06 13.99 0.92
CA MET A 1 7.06 13.29 0.08
C MET A 1 7.70 12.17 0.87
N CYS A 2 7.85 11.00 0.26
CA CYS A 2 8.46 9.85 0.92
C CYS A 2 9.97 9.82 0.69
N SER A 3 10.73 9.43 1.70
CA SER A 3 12.17 9.22 1.54
C SER A 3 12.43 7.93 0.76
N PRO A 4 13.56 7.85 0.02
CA PRO A 4 13.95 6.61 -0.64
C PRO A 4 14.09 5.44 0.34
N ASP A 5 14.59 5.69 1.55
CA ASP A 5 14.74 4.66 2.57
C ASP A 5 13.38 4.07 2.99
N PHE A 6 12.36 4.92 3.14
CA PHE A 6 11.02 4.45 3.45
C PHE A 6 10.48 3.56 2.32
N ILE A 7 10.69 3.96 1.07
CA ILE A 7 10.21 3.18 -0.07
C ILE A 7 10.94 1.83 -0.15
N ASP A 8 12.24 1.80 0.10
CA ASP A 8 13.00 0.55 0.16
C ASP A 8 12.46 -0.36 1.27
N PHE A 9 12.13 0.22 2.41
CA PHE A 9 11.52 -0.52 3.52
C PHE A 9 10.18 -1.13 3.12
N VAL A 10 9.31 -0.34 2.48
CA VAL A 10 8.00 -0.83 2.01
C VAL A 10 8.18 -2.01 1.06
N CYS A 11 9.07 -1.88 0.09
CA CYS A 11 9.34 -2.97 -0.86
C CYS A 11 9.87 -4.21 -0.17
N HIS A 12 10.75 -4.03 0.82
CA HIS A 12 11.29 -5.13 1.60
C HIS A 12 10.19 -5.86 2.39
N GLN A 13 9.28 -5.11 3.01
CA GLN A 13 8.18 -5.69 3.78
C GLN A 13 7.25 -6.56 2.93
N LEU A 14 7.13 -6.26 1.64
CA LEU A 14 6.26 -6.98 0.73
C LEU A 14 7.00 -7.99 -0.16
N ALA A 15 8.30 -8.13 0.01
CA ALA A 15 9.15 -8.92 -0.90
C ALA A 15 8.75 -10.39 -1.03
N SER A 16 8.18 -10.97 0.02
CA SER A 16 7.74 -12.37 -0.02
C SER A 16 6.58 -12.62 -0.98
N LEU A 17 5.88 -11.58 -1.41
CA LEU A 17 4.74 -11.71 -2.33
C LEU A 17 5.16 -11.89 -3.79
N GLY A 18 6.41 -11.58 -4.12
CA GLY A 18 6.90 -11.69 -5.49
C GLY A 18 7.73 -10.49 -5.89
N GLU A 19 7.61 -10.08 -7.14
CA GLU A 19 8.33 -8.93 -7.65
C GLU A 19 7.64 -7.64 -7.20
N VAL A 20 8.33 -6.83 -6.40
CA VAL A 20 7.82 -5.56 -5.89
C VAL A 20 8.56 -4.43 -6.57
N ARG A 21 7.83 -3.50 -7.15
CA ARG A 21 8.41 -2.34 -7.82
C ARG A 21 7.77 -1.06 -7.28
N ALA A 22 8.59 -0.04 -7.13
CA ALA A 22 8.15 1.30 -6.77
C ALA A 22 8.30 2.23 -7.97
N ARG A 23 7.28 3.02 -8.23
CA ARG A 23 7.31 4.02 -9.29
C ARG A 23 7.02 5.39 -8.70
N LYS A 24 7.93 6.32 -8.93
CA LYS A 24 7.75 7.69 -8.48
C LYS A 24 6.70 8.37 -9.36
N MET A 25 5.76 9.07 -8.72
CA MET A 25 4.69 9.75 -9.42
C MET A 25 4.29 11.01 -8.67
N MET A 26 4.48 12.18 -9.29
CA MET A 26 4.08 13.47 -8.73
C MET A 26 4.57 13.71 -7.29
N GLY A 27 5.82 13.31 -7.01
CA GLY A 27 6.43 13.51 -5.69
C GLY A 27 6.17 12.39 -4.69
N ASP A 28 5.24 11.48 -4.99
CA ASP A 28 4.95 10.32 -4.17
C ASP A 28 5.28 9.05 -4.94
N TYR A 29 4.93 7.90 -4.38
CA TYR A 29 5.25 6.61 -5.01
C TYR A 29 4.01 5.74 -5.10
N VAL A 30 4.00 4.90 -6.14
CA VAL A 30 3.01 3.84 -6.31
C VAL A 30 3.76 2.51 -6.27
N ILE A 31 3.25 1.56 -5.52
CA ILE A 31 3.89 0.26 -5.35
C ILE A 31 3.12 -0.81 -6.11
N TYR A 32 3.86 -1.57 -6.91
CA TYR A 32 3.33 -2.68 -7.71
C TYR A 32 3.84 -4.01 -7.16
N VAL A 33 2.99 -5.00 -7.11
CA VAL A 33 3.37 -6.38 -6.82
C VAL A 33 2.98 -7.23 -8.02
N ASN A 34 3.95 -7.90 -8.61
CA ASN A 34 3.75 -8.73 -9.80
C ASN A 34 2.91 -8.02 -10.88
N GLY A 35 3.22 -6.75 -11.12
CA GLY A 35 2.60 -5.95 -12.16
C GLY A 35 1.29 -5.27 -11.83
N LYS A 36 0.72 -5.50 -10.64
CA LYS A 36 -0.52 -4.84 -10.22
C LYS A 36 -0.22 -3.77 -9.19
N CYS A 37 -0.83 -2.59 -9.36
CA CYS A 37 -0.73 -1.50 -8.40
C CYS A 37 -1.53 -1.86 -7.15
N VAL A 38 -0.88 -1.92 -5.99
CA VAL A 38 -1.53 -2.36 -4.76
C VAL A 38 -1.63 -1.29 -3.69
N LEU A 39 -0.72 -0.32 -3.69
CA LEU A 39 -0.79 0.77 -2.71
C LEU A 39 -0.07 2.00 -3.23
N SER A 40 -0.33 3.12 -2.58
CA SER A 40 0.42 4.35 -2.80
C SER A 40 1.08 4.78 -1.49
N ALA A 41 2.25 5.39 -1.61
CA ALA A 41 3.01 5.88 -0.45
C ALA A 41 3.10 7.40 -0.54
N CYS A 42 2.56 8.08 0.46
CA CYS A 42 2.53 9.54 0.54
C CYS A 42 2.90 9.95 1.97
N ASP A 43 3.86 10.89 2.11
CA ASP A 43 4.26 11.43 3.42
C ASP A 43 4.58 10.34 4.45
N GLU A 44 5.35 9.33 4.03
CA GLU A 44 5.78 8.22 4.89
C GLU A 44 4.61 7.36 5.40
N LEU A 45 3.47 7.37 4.69
CA LEU A 45 2.32 6.51 4.97
C LEU A 45 1.96 5.70 3.75
N CYS A 46 1.51 4.48 3.97
CA CYS A 46 1.02 3.61 2.90
C CYS A 46 -0.49 3.63 2.86
N TYR A 47 -1.06 3.93 1.70
CA TYR A 47 -2.51 4.02 1.50
C TYR A 47 -2.98 2.90 0.58
N VAL A 48 -4.01 2.18 1.01
CA VAL A 48 -4.60 1.06 0.27
C VAL A 48 -6.06 1.37 -0.03
N GLN A 49 -6.52 1.07 -1.24
CA GLN A 49 -7.91 1.33 -1.62
C GLN A 49 -8.88 0.59 -0.71
N MET A 50 -10.04 1.21 -0.46
CA MET A 50 -11.08 0.65 0.40
C MET A 50 -11.88 -0.39 -0.39
N HIS A 51 -11.24 -1.53 -0.72
CA HIS A 51 -11.86 -2.60 -1.46
C HIS A 51 -12.58 -3.56 -0.52
N PRO A 52 -13.77 -4.05 -0.89
CA PRO A 52 -14.53 -4.98 -0.02
C PRO A 52 -13.76 -6.22 0.38
N SER A 53 -12.85 -6.72 -0.46
CA SER A 53 -12.08 -7.93 -0.17
C SER A 53 -11.20 -7.82 1.07
N ILE A 54 -10.78 -6.62 1.44
CA ILE A 54 -9.92 -6.38 2.60
C ILE A 54 -10.61 -5.64 3.73
N ALA A 55 -11.92 -5.40 3.61
CA ALA A 55 -12.65 -4.62 4.61
C ALA A 55 -12.56 -5.26 6.01
N GLU A 56 -12.67 -6.56 6.11
CA GLU A 56 -12.59 -7.26 7.40
C GLU A 56 -11.17 -7.19 7.99
N LEU A 57 -10.16 -7.38 7.15
CA LEU A 57 -8.76 -7.29 7.58
C LEU A 57 -8.40 -5.88 8.05
N MET A 58 -9.04 -4.86 7.48
CA MET A 58 -8.74 -3.46 7.73
C MET A 58 -9.79 -2.76 8.60
N LYS A 59 -10.64 -3.51 9.29
CA LYS A 59 -11.75 -2.93 10.05
C LYS A 59 -11.30 -1.98 11.16
N ASN A 60 -10.12 -2.17 11.70
CA ASN A 60 -9.56 -1.32 12.76
C ASN A 60 -8.51 -0.34 12.23
N ALA A 61 -8.31 -0.30 10.92
CA ALA A 61 -7.30 0.57 10.32
C ALA A 61 -7.77 2.02 10.33
N GLU A 62 -6.79 2.92 10.42
CA GLU A 62 -7.06 4.34 10.22
C GLU A 62 -7.40 4.59 8.75
N VAL A 63 -8.16 5.65 8.52
CA VAL A 63 -8.55 6.08 7.18
C VAL A 63 -8.02 7.49 6.98
N GLY A 64 -7.46 7.75 5.82
CA GLY A 64 -6.95 9.08 5.51
C GLY A 64 -7.10 9.40 4.03
N VAL A 65 -6.82 10.65 3.70
CA VAL A 65 -6.84 11.14 2.32
C VAL A 65 -5.40 11.43 1.94
N PRO A 66 -4.85 10.73 0.92
CA PRO A 66 -3.43 10.88 0.58
C PRO A 66 -3.06 12.27 0.07
N TYR A 67 -4.00 12.97 -0.54
CA TYR A 67 -3.81 14.36 -0.98
C TYR A 67 -5.17 15.04 -1.10
N PRO A 68 -5.23 16.38 -1.09
CA PRO A 68 -6.52 17.10 -1.19
C PRO A 68 -7.28 16.70 -2.46
N GLY A 69 -8.56 16.37 -2.29
CA GLY A 69 -9.43 15.96 -3.38
C GLY A 69 -9.43 14.48 -3.68
N ALA A 70 -8.54 13.69 -3.07
CA ALA A 70 -8.51 12.24 -3.26
C ALA A 70 -9.62 11.57 -2.44
N LYS A 71 -9.98 10.35 -2.85
CA LYS A 71 -10.92 9.54 -2.08
C LYS A 71 -10.25 9.01 -0.82
N PRO A 72 -11.01 8.80 0.26
CA PRO A 72 -10.45 8.18 1.46
C PRO A 72 -9.89 6.79 1.18
N ARG A 73 -8.81 6.44 1.87
CA ARG A 73 -8.15 5.14 1.75
C ARG A 73 -7.78 4.62 3.14
N TYR A 74 -7.61 3.31 3.26
CA TYR A 74 -7.06 2.71 4.47
C TYR A 74 -5.58 3.06 4.58
N ILE A 75 -5.13 3.31 5.80
CA ILE A 75 -3.71 3.46 6.10
C ILE A 75 -3.20 2.09 6.57
N LEU A 76 -2.26 1.54 5.83
CA LEU A 76 -1.69 0.22 6.11
C LEU A 76 -0.53 0.34 7.09
N ASP A 77 -0.56 -0.48 8.15
CA ASP A 77 0.54 -0.57 9.10
C ASP A 77 1.66 -1.40 8.47
N ILE A 78 2.49 -0.74 7.68
CA ILE A 78 3.56 -1.40 6.92
C ILE A 78 4.67 -1.96 7.80
N ASP A 79 4.80 -1.50 9.04
CA ASP A 79 5.76 -2.04 9.99
C ASP A 79 5.43 -3.48 10.37
N HIS A 80 4.17 -3.87 10.25
CA HIS A 80 3.73 -5.22 10.53
C HIS A 80 3.73 -6.04 9.23
N ALA A 81 4.89 -6.64 8.91
CA ALA A 81 5.12 -7.27 7.61
C ALA A 81 4.13 -8.40 7.30
N SER A 82 3.90 -9.33 8.21
CA SER A 82 3.00 -10.46 7.95
C SER A 82 1.55 -10.01 7.70
N TYR A 83 1.08 -9.04 8.48
CA TYR A 83 -0.24 -8.46 8.29
C TYR A 83 -0.34 -7.73 6.95
N SER A 84 0.68 -6.92 6.63
CA SER A 84 0.71 -6.17 5.38
C SER A 84 0.70 -7.09 4.17
N CYS A 85 1.49 -8.15 4.20
CA CYS A 85 1.51 -9.15 3.13
C CYS A 85 0.15 -9.82 2.96
N ARG A 86 -0.52 -10.13 4.06
CA ARG A 86 -1.85 -10.75 4.02
C ARG A 86 -2.88 -9.83 3.39
N VAL A 87 -2.87 -8.55 3.76
CA VAL A 87 -3.77 -7.55 3.19
C VAL A 87 -3.53 -7.41 1.70
N ILE A 88 -2.27 -7.21 1.31
CA ILE A 88 -1.92 -6.98 -0.09
C ILE A 88 -2.18 -8.22 -0.94
N ALA A 89 -1.86 -9.42 -0.46
CA ALA A 89 -2.13 -10.65 -1.20
C ALA A 89 -3.62 -10.83 -1.45
N THR A 90 -4.45 -10.55 -0.44
CA THR A 90 -5.91 -10.65 -0.58
C THR A 90 -6.41 -9.64 -1.60
N LEU A 91 -5.97 -8.38 -1.51
CA LEU A 91 -6.37 -7.35 -2.45
C LEU A 91 -5.94 -7.71 -3.87
N TRP A 92 -4.71 -8.21 -4.03
CA TRP A 92 -4.14 -8.51 -5.34
C TRP A 92 -5.00 -9.47 -6.14
N GLU A 93 -5.60 -10.45 -5.49
CA GLU A 93 -6.45 -11.44 -6.15
C GLU A 93 -7.78 -10.88 -6.65
N HIS A 94 -8.18 -9.69 -6.18
CA HIS A 94 -9.49 -9.09 -6.47
C HIS A 94 -9.42 -7.83 -7.31
N ILE A 95 -8.23 -7.41 -7.72
CA ILE A 95 -8.06 -6.24 -8.58
C ILE A 95 -7.53 -6.68 -9.96
N PRO A 96 -7.79 -5.86 -11.00
CA PRO A 96 -7.31 -6.16 -12.36
C PRO A 96 -5.81 -6.23 -12.45
#